data_803f8ecce02b1371a820877e23f9cc48
#
_entry.id   803f8ecce02b1371a820877e23f9cc48
#
_cell.length_a   1.000
_cell.length_b   1.000
_cell.length_c   1.000
_cell.angle_alpha   90.00
_cell.angle_beta   90.00
_cell.angle_gamma   90.00
#
_symmetry.space_group_name_H-M   'P 1'
#
loop_
_entity.id
_entity.type
_entity.pdbx_description
1 polymer ?
#
loop_
_entity_poly.entity_id
_entity_poly.type
_entity_poly.pdbx_seq_one_letter_code
_entity_poly.pdbx_strand_id
1 'polypeptide(L)'
;MKHRSLEIIRDEHSSLAAMLQSMRMLGDRGPQGNPKNFFDVLRAMLFYIDEFPERLHHPKETELLFPRVAAAAPDVGVAVARLDRDHEYTEHAVREIQHLLLGWELLGEARRQVFVDAFTKYVNLYLAHMRLEEQEILPAAEKYLSEADWKLLDAAFEENCDPLTGKYKPDPVYEQLFSRIVREAPAPIGLGGG
;
A
#
# COMPACT_ATOMS: atom_id res chain seq x y z
N MET A 1 -13.50 -22.54 -6.33
CA MET A 1 -13.76 -21.31 -7.13
C MET A 1 -12.68 -20.29 -6.75
N LYS A 2 -12.30 -19.40 -7.65
CA LYS A 2 -11.42 -18.28 -7.25
C LYS A 2 -12.27 -17.24 -6.52
N HIS A 3 -11.91 -16.93 -5.28
CA HIS A 3 -12.61 -15.92 -4.49
C HIS A 3 -12.16 -14.53 -4.93
N ARG A 4 -13.13 -13.62 -5.02
CA ARG A 4 -12.89 -12.27 -5.55
C ARG A 4 -11.97 -11.43 -4.66
N SER A 5 -12.12 -11.56 -3.35
CA SER A 5 -11.26 -10.91 -2.37
C SER A 5 -9.78 -11.27 -2.54
N LEU A 6 -9.44 -12.53 -2.80
CA LEU A 6 -8.05 -12.94 -3.04
C LEU A 6 -7.45 -12.29 -4.30
N GLU A 7 -8.26 -12.09 -5.34
CA GLU A 7 -7.81 -11.38 -6.54
C GLU A 7 -7.58 -9.90 -6.24
N ILE A 8 -8.50 -9.27 -5.50
CA ILE A 8 -8.41 -7.85 -5.13
C ILE A 8 -7.18 -7.60 -4.26
N ILE A 9 -6.98 -8.37 -3.20
CA ILE A 9 -5.83 -8.26 -2.31
C ILE A 9 -4.52 -8.33 -3.11
N ARG A 10 -4.35 -9.34 -3.96
CA ARG A 10 -3.13 -9.49 -4.78
C ARG A 10 -2.93 -8.36 -5.79
N ASP A 11 -4.01 -7.83 -6.39
CA ASP A 11 -3.93 -6.69 -7.30
C ASP A 11 -3.51 -5.42 -6.57
N GLU A 12 -4.07 -5.18 -5.38
CA GLU A 12 -3.73 -4.04 -4.52
C GLU A 12 -2.30 -4.13 -4.01
N HIS A 13 -1.84 -5.32 -3.58
CA HIS A 13 -0.43 -5.58 -3.25
C HIS A 13 0.52 -5.29 -4.42
N SER A 14 0.16 -5.72 -5.63
CA SER A 14 0.98 -5.47 -6.82
C SER A 14 1.07 -3.98 -7.14
N SER A 15 -0.03 -3.25 -7.03
CA SER A 15 -0.09 -1.81 -7.24
C SER A 15 0.72 -1.06 -6.20
N LEU A 16 0.59 -1.45 -4.92
CA LEU A 16 1.35 -0.87 -3.82
C LEU A 16 2.85 -1.15 -3.96
N ALA A 17 3.26 -2.36 -4.31
CA ALA A 17 4.67 -2.70 -4.54
C ALA A 17 5.27 -1.84 -5.66
N ALA A 18 4.53 -1.63 -6.76
CA ALA A 18 4.93 -0.75 -7.86
C ALA A 18 5.05 0.72 -7.41
N MET A 19 4.09 1.19 -6.60
CA MET A 19 4.09 2.52 -5.99
C MET A 19 5.34 2.75 -5.13
N LEU A 20 5.60 1.84 -4.18
CA LEU A 20 6.73 1.90 -3.26
C LEU A 20 8.07 1.88 -4.01
N GLN A 21 8.20 1.08 -5.07
CA GLN A 21 9.40 1.03 -5.89
C GLN A 21 9.61 2.34 -6.65
N SER A 22 8.57 2.91 -7.25
CA SER A 22 8.65 4.19 -7.97
C SER A 22 9.03 5.34 -7.04
N MET A 23 8.46 5.37 -5.84
CA MET A 23 8.82 6.37 -4.82
C MET A 23 10.27 6.24 -4.36
N ARG A 24 10.78 5.01 -4.17
CA ARG A 24 12.19 4.79 -3.83
C ARG A 24 13.11 5.34 -4.90
N MET A 25 12.81 5.07 -6.18
CA MET A 25 13.58 5.61 -7.31
C MET A 25 13.58 7.15 -7.33
N LEU A 26 12.43 7.78 -7.03
CA LEU A 26 12.36 9.25 -6.89
C LEU A 26 13.21 9.75 -5.71
N GLY A 27 13.09 9.13 -4.54
CA GLY A 27 13.87 9.48 -3.36
C GLY A 27 15.39 9.37 -3.60
N ASP A 28 15.83 8.26 -4.22
CA ASP A 28 17.25 8.02 -4.55
C ASP A 28 17.80 9.01 -5.58
N ARG A 29 16.98 9.43 -6.54
CA ARG A 29 17.37 10.38 -7.58
C ARG A 29 17.37 11.83 -7.08
N GLY A 30 16.39 12.17 -6.24
CA GLY A 30 16.15 13.54 -5.79
C GLY A 30 15.48 14.42 -6.86
N PRO A 31 15.19 15.68 -6.54
CA PRO A 31 14.52 16.61 -7.43
C PRO A 31 15.43 16.96 -8.61
N GLN A 32 14.92 16.75 -9.83
CA GLN A 32 15.57 17.14 -11.08
C GLN A 32 14.62 18.05 -11.88
N GLY A 33 15.17 19.08 -12.49
CA GLY A 33 14.39 20.03 -13.29
C GLY A 33 13.47 20.89 -12.45
N ASN A 34 12.21 20.48 -12.26
CA ASN A 34 11.21 21.21 -11.48
C ASN A 34 11.01 20.60 -10.09
N PRO A 35 11.65 21.15 -9.02
CA PRO A 35 11.53 20.60 -7.66
C PRO A 35 10.08 20.59 -7.15
N LYS A 36 9.26 21.58 -7.52
CA LYS A 36 7.87 21.64 -7.10
C LYS A 36 7.10 20.42 -7.60
N ASN A 37 7.25 20.07 -8.87
CA ASN A 37 6.58 18.90 -9.43
C ASN A 37 7.03 17.61 -8.77
N PHE A 38 8.32 17.48 -8.48
CA PHE A 38 8.89 16.33 -7.77
C PHE A 38 8.23 16.11 -6.39
N PHE A 39 8.15 17.16 -5.56
CA PHE A 39 7.51 17.06 -4.25
C PHE A 39 5.99 16.88 -4.35
N ASP A 40 5.34 17.50 -5.33
CA ASP A 40 3.90 17.31 -5.59
C ASP A 40 3.58 15.84 -5.89
N VAL A 41 4.42 15.16 -6.68
CA VAL A 41 4.24 13.72 -7.01
C VAL A 41 4.45 12.85 -5.77
N LEU A 42 5.53 13.05 -5.01
CA LEU A 42 5.79 12.27 -3.80
C LEU A 42 4.68 12.45 -2.75
N ARG A 43 4.16 13.68 -2.59
CA ARG A 43 3.01 13.92 -1.70
C ARG A 43 1.76 13.19 -2.17
N ALA A 44 1.49 13.21 -3.48
CA ALA A 44 0.36 12.48 -4.05
C ALA A 44 0.48 10.97 -3.81
N MET A 45 1.68 10.41 -3.96
CA MET A 45 1.93 8.98 -3.75
C MET A 45 1.80 8.60 -2.26
N LEU A 46 2.33 9.40 -1.33
CA LEU A 46 2.17 9.17 0.11
C LEU A 46 0.72 9.34 0.56
N PHE A 47 0.01 10.30 0.00
CA PHE A 47 -1.42 10.48 0.28
C PHE A 47 -2.24 9.27 -0.20
N TYR A 48 -1.93 8.73 -1.39
CA TYR A 48 -2.55 7.49 -1.85
C TYR A 48 -2.30 6.33 -0.86
N ILE A 49 -1.07 6.16 -0.38
CA ILE A 49 -0.75 5.08 0.57
C ILE A 49 -1.58 5.22 1.86
N ASP A 50 -1.71 6.43 2.40
CA ASP A 50 -2.53 6.69 3.59
C ASP A 50 -4.03 6.46 3.34
N GLU A 51 -4.57 6.85 2.18
CA GLU A 51 -6.00 6.75 1.88
C GLU A 51 -6.45 5.34 1.46
N PHE A 52 -5.67 4.60 0.69
CA PHE A 52 -6.10 3.32 0.14
C PHE A 52 -5.57 2.12 0.93
N PRO A 53 -4.27 1.81 0.99
CA PRO A 53 -3.79 0.71 1.81
C PRO A 53 -4.15 0.85 3.29
N GLU A 54 -3.82 1.98 3.91
CA GLU A 54 -3.94 2.13 5.36
C GLU A 54 -5.39 2.25 5.83
N ARG A 55 -6.26 2.94 5.08
CA ARG A 55 -7.64 3.20 5.53
C ARG A 55 -8.70 2.27 4.98
N LEU A 56 -8.46 1.63 3.84
CA LEU A 56 -9.47 0.77 3.20
C LEU A 56 -9.07 -0.70 3.20
N HIS A 57 -7.81 -1.02 2.91
CA HIS A 57 -7.34 -2.38 2.77
C HIS A 57 -7.05 -3.03 4.14
N HIS A 58 -6.11 -2.49 4.90
CA HIS A 58 -5.69 -3.04 6.20
C HIS A 58 -6.83 -3.21 7.21
N PRO A 59 -7.79 -2.28 7.39
CA PRO A 59 -8.90 -2.50 8.30
C PRO A 59 -9.74 -3.72 7.95
N LYS A 60 -9.92 -4.01 6.65
CA LYS A 60 -10.68 -5.20 6.23
C LYS A 60 -9.93 -6.50 6.50
N GLU A 61 -8.60 -6.48 6.41
CA GLU A 61 -7.79 -7.63 6.82
C GLU A 61 -7.84 -7.84 8.33
N THR A 62 -7.54 -6.81 9.11
CA THR A 62 -7.53 -6.86 10.57
C THR A 62 -8.90 -7.21 11.16
N GLU A 63 -9.99 -6.63 10.63
CA GLU A 63 -11.32 -6.82 11.19
C GLU A 63 -12.07 -8.03 10.62
N LEU A 64 -11.80 -8.40 9.38
CA LEU A 64 -12.58 -9.43 8.70
C LEU A 64 -11.78 -10.67 8.34
N LEU A 65 -10.62 -10.54 7.68
CA LEU A 65 -9.86 -11.69 7.17
C LEU A 65 -9.11 -12.40 8.31
N PHE A 66 -8.26 -11.67 9.03
CA PHE A 66 -7.35 -12.25 10.02
C PHE A 66 -8.06 -13.00 11.16
N PRO A 67 -9.14 -12.48 11.78
CA PRO A 67 -9.84 -13.20 12.83
C PRO A 67 -10.45 -14.52 12.35
N ARG A 68 -10.94 -14.56 11.10
CA ARG A 68 -11.53 -15.77 10.50
C ARG A 68 -10.47 -16.81 10.20
N VAL A 69 -9.35 -16.38 9.64
CA VAL A 69 -8.23 -17.29 9.33
C VAL A 69 -7.61 -17.84 10.61
N ALA A 70 -7.38 -17.00 11.62
CA ALA A 70 -6.83 -17.44 12.91
C ALA A 70 -7.76 -18.44 13.63
N ALA A 71 -9.08 -18.26 13.51
CA ALA A 71 -10.05 -19.20 14.10
C ALA A 71 -10.09 -20.55 13.35
N ALA A 72 -9.98 -20.52 12.01
CA ALA A 72 -10.04 -21.71 11.16
C ALA A 72 -8.68 -22.46 11.07
N ALA A 73 -7.57 -21.75 11.20
CA ALA A 73 -6.20 -22.27 11.10
C ALA A 73 -5.32 -21.71 12.24
N PRO A 74 -5.38 -22.25 13.47
CA PRO A 74 -4.64 -21.72 14.62
C PRO A 74 -3.12 -21.69 14.46
N ASP A 75 -2.56 -22.50 13.59
CA ASP A 75 -1.14 -22.58 13.25
C ASP A 75 -0.58 -21.28 12.61
N VAL A 76 -1.42 -20.49 11.96
CA VAL A 76 -1.01 -19.17 11.42
C VAL A 76 -1.22 -18.00 12.40
N GLY A 77 -1.65 -18.25 13.62
CA GLY A 77 -1.92 -17.20 14.62
C GLY A 77 -0.72 -16.30 14.93
N VAL A 78 0.51 -16.83 14.85
CA VAL A 78 1.73 -16.03 15.03
C VAL A 78 1.92 -15.05 13.85
N ALA A 79 1.66 -15.50 12.62
CA ALA A 79 1.73 -14.66 11.43
C ALA A 79 0.66 -13.56 11.48
N VAL A 80 -0.59 -13.90 11.82
CA VAL A 80 -1.67 -12.93 12.02
C VAL A 80 -1.28 -11.86 13.03
N ALA A 81 -0.82 -12.25 14.23
CA ALA A 81 -0.43 -11.30 15.27
C ALA A 81 0.76 -10.41 14.88
N ARG A 82 1.61 -10.87 13.94
CA ARG A 82 2.67 -10.04 13.37
C ARG A 82 2.10 -9.03 12.38
N LEU A 83 1.24 -9.46 11.46
CA LEU A 83 0.63 -8.60 10.45
C LEU A 83 -0.22 -7.48 11.09
N ASP A 84 -0.98 -7.79 12.14
CA ASP A 84 -1.73 -6.75 12.89
C ASP A 84 -0.80 -5.68 13.46
N ARG A 85 0.34 -6.06 14.06
CA ARG A 85 1.34 -5.07 14.53
C ARG A 85 1.99 -4.30 13.39
N ASP A 86 2.20 -4.93 12.24
CA ASP A 86 2.75 -4.26 11.06
C ASP A 86 1.76 -3.19 10.58
N HIS A 87 0.43 -3.44 10.58
CA HIS A 87 -0.61 -2.45 10.26
C HIS A 87 -0.57 -1.24 11.22
N GLU A 88 -0.54 -1.49 12.53
CA GLU A 88 -0.43 -0.41 13.52
C GLU A 88 0.82 0.45 13.29
N TYR A 89 1.94 -0.19 12.95
CA TYR A 89 3.19 0.52 12.68
C TYR A 89 3.11 1.33 11.38
N THR A 90 2.61 0.75 10.28
CA THR A 90 2.61 1.41 8.96
C THR A 90 1.68 2.60 8.92
N GLU A 91 0.53 2.55 9.59
CA GLU A 91 -0.39 3.67 9.74
C GLU A 91 0.28 4.90 10.39
N HIS A 92 1.13 4.70 11.40
CA HIS A 92 1.88 5.79 12.01
C HIS A 92 3.07 6.22 11.15
N ALA A 93 3.78 5.27 10.58
CA ALA A 93 4.99 5.52 9.82
C ALA A 93 4.74 6.32 8.53
N VAL A 94 3.62 6.12 7.84
CA VAL A 94 3.29 6.90 6.63
C VAL A 94 3.17 8.39 6.96
N ARG A 95 2.57 8.74 8.10
CA ARG A 95 2.43 10.13 8.55
C ARG A 95 3.78 10.76 8.96
N GLU A 96 4.65 9.96 9.58
CA GLU A 96 6.02 10.38 9.86
C GLU A 96 6.78 10.65 8.56
N ILE A 97 6.67 9.78 7.57
CA ILE A 97 7.31 9.94 6.26
C ILE A 97 6.78 11.18 5.53
N GLN A 98 5.48 11.47 5.60
CA GLN A 98 4.90 12.71 5.08
C GLN A 98 5.53 13.95 5.74
N HIS A 99 5.73 13.91 7.06
CA HIS A 99 6.40 14.99 7.78
C HIS A 99 7.87 15.13 7.37
N LEU A 100 8.59 14.03 7.21
CA LEU A 100 9.99 14.05 6.74
C LEU A 100 10.12 14.57 5.31
N LEU A 101 9.17 14.22 4.42
CA LEU A 101 9.11 14.76 3.06
C LEU A 101 8.90 16.28 3.08
N LEU A 102 7.99 16.77 3.91
CA LEU A 102 7.77 18.19 4.09
C LEU A 102 9.03 18.88 4.63
N GLY A 103 9.72 18.24 5.57
CA GLY A 103 11.01 18.73 6.09
C GLY A 103 12.08 18.83 4.98
N TRP A 104 12.16 17.85 4.09
CA TRP A 104 13.07 17.92 2.94
C TRP A 104 12.69 19.06 1.98
N GLU A 105 11.41 19.20 1.64
CA GLU A 105 10.91 20.25 0.75
C GLU A 105 11.21 21.67 1.28
N LEU A 106 10.96 21.91 2.57
CA LEU A 106 11.07 23.24 3.18
C LEU A 106 12.49 23.62 3.63
N LEU A 107 13.26 22.64 4.08
CA LEU A 107 14.59 22.85 4.69
C LEU A 107 15.75 22.43 3.78
N GLY A 108 15.45 21.84 2.64
CA GLY A 108 16.41 21.52 1.59
C GLY A 108 17.12 20.17 1.75
N GLU A 109 18.13 19.97 0.92
CA GLU A 109 18.80 18.69 0.68
C GLU A 109 19.40 18.03 1.93
N ALA A 110 19.76 18.81 2.94
CA ALA A 110 20.26 18.26 4.22
C ALA A 110 19.25 17.35 4.94
N ARG A 111 17.96 17.43 4.59
CA ARG A 111 16.90 16.58 5.14
C ARG A 111 16.56 15.35 4.30
N ARG A 112 17.11 15.26 3.09
CA ARG A 112 16.82 14.15 2.17
C ARG A 112 17.16 12.79 2.76
N GLN A 113 18.37 12.62 3.31
CA GLN A 113 18.82 11.33 3.79
C GLN A 113 17.92 10.77 4.88
N VAL A 114 17.43 11.61 5.78
CA VAL A 114 16.50 11.19 6.85
C VAL A 114 15.19 10.66 6.25
N PHE A 115 14.66 11.34 5.22
CA PHE A 115 13.49 10.86 4.48
C PHE A 115 13.76 9.52 3.79
N VAL A 116 14.86 9.41 3.04
CA VAL A 116 15.22 8.20 2.27
C VAL A 116 15.41 7.00 3.21
N ASP A 117 16.08 7.18 4.34
CA ASP A 117 16.31 6.11 5.31
C ASP A 117 15.01 5.62 5.95
N ALA A 118 14.14 6.54 6.35
CA ALA A 118 12.83 6.21 6.93
C ALA A 118 11.94 5.51 5.89
N PHE A 119 11.89 6.03 4.67
CA PHE A 119 11.11 5.44 3.59
C PHE A 119 11.63 4.07 3.17
N THR A 120 12.96 3.87 3.14
CA THR A 120 13.55 2.55 2.84
C THR A 120 13.14 1.50 3.88
N LYS A 121 13.12 1.84 5.16
CA LYS A 121 12.65 0.94 6.23
C LYS A 121 11.18 0.58 6.03
N TYR A 122 10.35 1.57 5.73
CA TYR A 122 8.94 1.40 5.44
C TYR A 122 8.69 0.46 4.27
N VAL A 123 9.38 0.68 3.13
CA VAL A 123 9.30 -0.19 1.95
C VAL A 123 9.67 -1.63 2.29
N ASN A 124 10.77 -1.84 3.00
CA ASN A 124 11.23 -3.18 3.35
C ASN A 124 10.24 -3.92 4.25
N LEU A 125 9.63 -3.21 5.21
CA LEU A 125 8.59 -3.76 6.07
C LEU A 125 7.37 -4.15 5.25
N TYR A 126 6.86 -3.24 4.41
CA TYR A 126 5.68 -3.49 3.59
C TYR A 126 5.84 -4.67 2.64
N LEU A 127 6.99 -4.76 1.95
CA LEU A 127 7.27 -5.90 1.07
C LEU A 127 7.38 -7.24 1.84
N ALA A 128 7.89 -7.20 3.08
CA ALA A 128 7.94 -8.38 3.93
C ALA A 128 6.55 -8.77 4.46
N HIS A 129 5.72 -7.77 4.79
CA HIS A 129 4.34 -7.92 5.21
C HIS A 129 3.49 -8.59 4.13
N MET A 130 3.40 -8.00 2.93
CA MET A 130 2.64 -8.57 1.81
C MET A 130 3.11 -10.00 1.46
N ARG A 131 4.42 -10.26 1.53
CA ARG A 131 4.96 -11.60 1.28
C ARG A 131 4.49 -12.60 2.34
N LEU A 132 4.52 -12.23 3.62
CA LEU A 132 4.07 -13.10 4.70
C LEU A 132 2.59 -13.43 4.55
N GLU A 133 1.78 -12.43 4.23
CA GLU A 133 0.36 -12.62 4.01
C GLU A 133 0.07 -13.55 2.82
N GLU A 134 0.68 -13.31 1.67
CA GLU A 134 0.50 -14.12 0.47
C GLU A 134 1.04 -15.56 0.62
N GLN A 135 2.04 -15.79 1.47
CA GLN A 135 2.64 -17.11 1.68
C GLN A 135 1.96 -17.93 2.77
N GLU A 136 1.40 -17.29 3.79
CA GLU A 136 0.83 -17.98 4.95
C GLU A 136 -0.67 -17.76 5.11
N ILE A 137 -1.14 -16.50 5.05
CA ILE A 137 -2.53 -16.17 5.36
C ILE A 137 -3.48 -16.50 4.22
N LEU A 138 -3.17 -16.04 3.00
CA LEU A 138 -4.06 -16.27 1.85
C LEU A 138 -4.18 -17.77 1.51
N PRO A 139 -3.12 -18.59 1.56
CA PRO A 139 -3.25 -20.04 1.40
C PRO A 139 -4.04 -20.73 2.53
N ALA A 140 -3.90 -20.28 3.77
CA ALA A 140 -4.68 -20.78 4.89
C ALA A 140 -6.17 -20.40 4.74
N ALA A 141 -6.46 -19.16 4.34
CA ALA A 141 -7.81 -18.72 4.02
C ALA A 141 -8.44 -19.60 2.93
N GLU A 142 -7.72 -19.79 1.82
CA GLU A 142 -8.21 -20.60 0.69
C GLU A 142 -8.50 -22.05 1.08
N LYS A 143 -7.76 -22.59 2.04
CA LYS A 143 -7.90 -23.98 2.50
C LYS A 143 -8.99 -24.18 3.54
N TYR A 144 -9.21 -23.22 4.43
CA TYR A 144 -9.97 -23.46 5.65
C TYR A 144 -11.24 -22.60 5.80
N LEU A 145 -11.36 -21.47 5.08
CA LEU A 145 -12.55 -20.62 5.21
C LEU A 145 -13.77 -21.24 4.53
N SER A 146 -14.94 -20.99 5.12
CA SER A 146 -16.22 -21.43 4.59
C SER A 146 -16.73 -20.54 3.45
N GLU A 147 -17.66 -21.04 2.66
CA GLU A 147 -18.36 -20.25 1.63
C GLU A 147 -19.07 -19.01 2.22
N ALA A 148 -19.52 -19.08 3.47
CA ALA A 148 -20.13 -17.93 4.16
C ALA A 148 -19.10 -16.85 4.47
N ASP A 149 -17.89 -17.23 4.89
CA ASP A 149 -16.77 -16.30 5.11
C ASP A 149 -16.37 -15.63 3.80
N TRP A 150 -16.22 -16.40 2.74
CA TRP A 150 -15.87 -15.87 1.42
C TRP A 150 -16.90 -14.89 0.88
N LYS A 151 -18.19 -15.18 1.03
CA LYS A 151 -19.24 -14.26 0.62
C LYS A 151 -19.15 -12.90 1.32
N LEU A 152 -18.79 -12.91 2.61
CA LEU A 152 -18.61 -11.69 3.38
C LEU A 152 -17.35 -10.94 2.94
N LEU A 153 -16.22 -11.65 2.80
CA LEU A 153 -14.94 -11.05 2.39
C LEU A 153 -15.01 -10.48 0.97
N ASP A 154 -15.59 -11.23 0.03
CA ASP A 154 -15.74 -10.79 -1.36
C ASP A 154 -16.56 -9.49 -1.43
N ALA A 155 -17.68 -9.40 -0.71
CA ALA A 155 -18.49 -8.20 -0.67
C ALA A 155 -17.71 -7.00 -0.06
N ALA A 156 -16.96 -7.24 1.03
CA ALA A 156 -16.20 -6.18 1.69
C ALA A 156 -15.04 -5.65 0.83
N PHE A 157 -14.23 -6.53 0.23
CA PHE A 157 -13.09 -6.12 -0.57
C PHE A 157 -13.49 -5.50 -1.93
N GLU A 158 -14.62 -5.89 -2.51
CA GLU A 158 -15.16 -5.24 -3.72
C GLU A 158 -15.43 -3.75 -3.55
N GLU A 159 -15.64 -3.28 -2.32
CA GLU A 159 -15.83 -1.86 -2.02
C GLU A 159 -14.54 -1.03 -2.11
N ASN A 160 -13.35 -1.64 -2.11
CA ASN A 160 -12.07 -0.91 -2.17
C ASN A 160 -11.94 -0.09 -3.45
N CYS A 161 -12.32 -0.66 -4.60
CA CYS A 161 -12.32 -0.01 -5.90
C CYS A 161 -11.04 0.77 -6.20
N ASP A 162 -9.88 0.24 -5.82
CA ASP A 162 -8.60 0.92 -6.01
C ASP A 162 -8.28 1.13 -7.51
N PRO A 163 -8.23 2.40 -7.98
CA PRO A 163 -8.03 2.70 -9.40
C PRO A 163 -6.62 2.35 -9.91
N LEU A 164 -5.61 2.28 -9.04
CA LEU A 164 -4.24 1.93 -9.45
C LEU A 164 -4.09 0.47 -9.84
N THR A 165 -5.04 -0.38 -9.47
CA THR A 165 -5.13 -1.75 -10.00
C THR A 165 -5.46 -1.79 -11.51
N GLY A 166 -5.87 -0.67 -12.09
CA GLY A 166 -6.31 -0.56 -13.49
C GLY A 166 -7.67 -1.17 -13.79
N LYS A 167 -8.40 -1.67 -12.77
CA LYS A 167 -9.71 -2.34 -12.92
C LYS A 167 -10.88 -1.42 -12.62
N TYR A 168 -10.67 -0.33 -11.90
CA TYR A 168 -11.71 0.59 -11.45
C TYR A 168 -11.45 2.00 -11.96
N LYS A 169 -12.52 2.74 -12.21
CA LYS A 169 -12.43 4.18 -12.47
C LYS A 169 -12.22 4.90 -11.14
N PRO A 170 -11.34 5.91 -11.08
CA PRO A 170 -11.19 6.72 -9.88
C PRO A 170 -12.50 7.45 -9.56
N ASP A 171 -12.81 7.56 -8.27
CA ASP A 171 -13.81 8.51 -7.81
C ASP A 171 -13.40 9.93 -8.28
N PRO A 172 -14.34 10.77 -8.75
CA PRO A 172 -14.03 12.13 -9.20
C PRO A 172 -13.22 12.96 -8.21
N VAL A 173 -13.37 12.73 -6.91
CA VAL A 173 -12.58 13.39 -5.86
C VAL A 173 -11.09 13.08 -5.98
N TYR A 174 -10.73 11.87 -6.39
CA TYR A 174 -9.35 11.41 -6.52
C TYR A 174 -8.81 11.45 -7.96
N GLU A 175 -9.61 11.83 -8.94
CA GLU A 175 -9.20 11.78 -10.36
C GLU A 175 -7.90 12.56 -10.64
N GLN A 176 -7.75 13.74 -10.04
CA GLN A 176 -6.53 14.53 -10.18
C GLN A 176 -5.32 13.89 -9.51
N LEU A 177 -5.52 13.23 -8.36
CA LEU A 177 -4.48 12.49 -7.64
C LEU A 177 -3.92 11.37 -8.52
N PHE A 178 -4.80 10.48 -9.00
CA PHE A 178 -4.39 9.35 -9.82
C PHE A 178 -3.77 9.77 -11.16
N SER A 179 -4.38 10.77 -11.83
CA SER A 179 -3.83 11.31 -13.07
C SER A 179 -2.41 11.88 -12.88
N ARG A 180 -2.15 12.52 -11.76
CA ARG A 180 -0.81 13.02 -11.42
C ARG A 180 0.16 11.87 -11.21
N ILE A 181 -0.19 10.88 -10.39
CA ILE A 181 0.67 9.72 -10.12
C ILE A 181 1.02 9.01 -11.43
N VAL A 182 0.03 8.63 -12.22
CA VAL A 182 0.25 7.88 -13.47
C VAL A 182 1.08 8.69 -14.48
N ARG A 183 0.86 9.99 -14.58
CA ARG A 183 1.56 10.82 -15.57
C ARG A 183 2.99 11.17 -15.16
N GLU A 184 3.23 11.45 -13.88
CA GLU A 184 4.48 12.08 -13.42
C GLU A 184 5.41 11.11 -12.70
N ALA A 185 4.88 10.06 -12.05
CA ALA A 185 5.72 9.08 -11.39
C ALA A 185 6.46 8.20 -12.41
N PRO A 186 7.70 7.75 -12.11
CA PRO A 186 8.41 6.82 -12.99
C PRO A 186 7.76 5.43 -12.97
N ALA A 187 8.11 4.60 -13.96
CA ALA A 187 7.80 3.17 -13.92
C ALA A 187 8.35 2.55 -12.60
N PRO A 188 7.70 1.49 -12.04
CA PRO A 188 6.61 0.73 -12.68
C PRO A 188 5.21 1.30 -12.53
N ILE A 189 4.95 2.28 -11.62
CA ILE A 189 3.59 2.73 -11.37
C ILE A 189 3.10 3.80 -12.35
N GLY A 190 4.00 4.60 -12.90
CA GLY A 190 3.65 5.71 -13.77
C GLY A 190 4.36 5.68 -15.12
N LEU A 191 4.05 6.68 -15.94
CA LEU A 191 4.58 6.89 -17.29
C LEU A 191 5.57 8.06 -17.33
N GLY A 192 5.85 8.70 -16.22
CA GLY A 192 6.78 9.81 -16.11
C GLY A 192 8.19 9.36 -16.51
N GLY A 193 8.84 10.20 -17.33
CA GLY A 193 10.21 9.96 -17.74
C GLY A 193 11.16 9.93 -16.55
N GLY A 194 12.06 8.94 -16.55
CA GLY A 194 13.11 8.82 -15.58
C GLY A 194 14.11 9.97 -15.65
#